data_d2a8d60ff10ded29feecdf8262484155
#
_entry.id   d2a8d60ff10ded29feecdf8262484155
#
_cell.length_a   1.000
_cell.length_b   1.000
_cell.length_c   1.000
_cell.angle_alpha   90.00
_cell.angle_beta   90.00
_cell.angle_gamma   90.00
#
_symmetry.space_group_name_H-M   'P 1'
#
loop_
_entity.id
_entity.type
_entity.pdbx_description
1 polymer ?
#
loop_
_entity_poly.entity_id
_entity_poly.type
_entity_poly.pdbx_seq_one_letter_code
_entity_poly.pdbx_strand_id
1 'polypeptide(L)'
;MAENLSDVGAERAVLAGLLQHGLDGYVSVADIISTESFSNSNNQVIFRCIKHILDNDQSIDIASLLSAAQHLNFIDLINTKQELAYINALFEFPINQDNIYHFAIQVKKFEFAKKIRSLTTKIHKDVGEITGEESVNDIINILEDPVTDFLREDDGGDHPEKIGSEIQEYLQYLEENKCDIIGIPTGFDRYDESIGGGLRRKCVDLVSARPKVGKSVFADNVALNVSSKDIPVLVLDTEMSKEDHLNRLIANLSGVPINEVSTGKFVDDPNTHDKVKEAVDKLDNIPYSYISVAGKPFEQILNLIRRWVFQEVKTDENGKTNDCVIVYDYLKLMSSASITNNIQEYQALGFQITSLHNLCVKLDIPCLSFVQL
;
A
#
# COMPACT_ATOMS: atom_id res chain seq x y z
N MET A 1 27.09 1.84 -21.34
CA MET A 1 26.53 3.12 -21.81
C MET A 1 25.38 3.45 -20.88
N ALA A 2 25.44 4.59 -20.17
CA ALA A 2 24.30 5.01 -19.35
C ALA A 2 23.19 5.42 -20.34
N GLU A 3 22.16 4.61 -20.48
CA GLU A 3 20.97 4.97 -21.24
C GLU A 3 20.37 6.24 -20.62
N ASN A 4 20.20 7.23 -21.47
CA ASN A 4 19.64 8.53 -21.08
C ASN A 4 18.15 8.30 -20.83
N LEU A 5 17.74 8.21 -19.55
CA LEU A 5 16.34 8.01 -19.15
C LEU A 5 15.54 9.31 -19.42
N SER A 6 15.39 9.68 -20.70
CA SER A 6 14.62 10.85 -21.13
C SER A 6 14.15 10.69 -22.57
N ASP A 7 12.97 11.19 -22.85
CA ASP A 7 12.45 11.35 -24.20
C ASP A 7 12.26 12.83 -24.50
N VAL A 8 13.29 13.41 -25.11
CA VAL A 8 13.29 14.84 -25.49
C VAL A 8 12.18 15.14 -26.50
N GLY A 9 11.78 14.19 -27.35
CA GLY A 9 10.67 14.33 -28.29
C GLY A 9 9.34 14.47 -27.57
N ALA A 10 9.08 13.60 -26.59
CA ALA A 10 7.88 13.66 -25.76
C ALA A 10 7.83 14.94 -24.91
N GLU A 11 8.95 15.37 -24.31
CA GLU A 11 9.03 16.64 -23.56
C GLU A 11 8.67 17.84 -24.45
N ARG A 12 9.20 17.88 -25.68
CA ARG A 12 8.87 18.92 -26.66
C ARG A 12 7.41 18.92 -27.06
N ALA A 13 6.85 17.73 -27.30
CA ALA A 13 5.44 17.58 -27.66
C ALA A 13 4.52 18.10 -26.55
N VAL A 14 4.83 17.78 -25.29
CA VAL A 14 4.05 18.30 -24.13
C VAL A 14 4.14 19.84 -24.08
N LEU A 15 5.34 20.41 -24.10
CA LEU A 15 5.50 21.88 -24.05
C LEU A 15 4.81 22.57 -25.22
N ALA A 16 4.95 22.05 -26.45
CA ALA A 16 4.30 22.57 -27.63
C ALA A 16 2.76 22.54 -27.49
N GLY A 17 2.22 21.43 -26.95
CA GLY A 17 0.81 21.29 -26.68
C GLY A 17 0.30 22.32 -25.68
N LEU A 18 1.03 22.54 -24.59
CA LEU A 18 0.67 23.56 -23.59
C LEU A 18 0.72 24.98 -24.17
N LEU A 19 1.71 25.28 -25.01
CA LEU A 19 1.83 26.59 -25.67
C LEU A 19 0.70 26.86 -26.66
N GLN A 20 0.21 25.85 -27.39
CA GLN A 20 -0.82 26.00 -28.42
C GLN A 20 -2.24 25.91 -27.87
N HIS A 21 -2.48 25.06 -26.87
CA HIS A 21 -3.82 24.80 -26.33
C HIS A 21 -4.07 25.49 -24.97
N GLY A 22 -3.05 26.16 -24.41
CA GLY A 22 -3.18 26.97 -23.20
C GLY A 22 -3.76 26.20 -22.00
N LEU A 23 -4.79 26.77 -21.37
CA LEU A 23 -5.41 26.20 -20.18
C LEU A 23 -6.00 24.81 -20.42
N ASP A 24 -6.65 24.57 -21.56
CA ASP A 24 -7.27 23.27 -21.87
C ASP A 24 -6.22 22.17 -21.98
N GLY A 25 -5.08 22.47 -22.63
CA GLY A 25 -3.95 21.57 -22.69
C GLY A 25 -3.33 21.31 -21.31
N TYR A 26 -3.22 22.35 -20.48
CA TYR A 26 -2.63 22.24 -19.14
C TYR A 26 -3.51 21.41 -18.21
N VAL A 27 -4.82 21.66 -18.16
CA VAL A 27 -5.76 20.92 -17.31
C VAL A 27 -5.73 19.42 -17.60
N SER A 28 -5.50 19.03 -18.86
CA SER A 28 -5.43 17.60 -19.22
C SER A 28 -4.19 16.85 -18.69
N VAL A 29 -3.17 17.57 -18.21
CA VAL A 29 -1.89 16.99 -17.77
C VAL A 29 -1.35 17.54 -16.45
N ALA A 30 -2.08 18.45 -15.82
CA ALA A 30 -1.64 19.17 -14.61
C ALA A 30 -1.34 18.23 -13.42
N ASP A 31 -2.05 17.12 -13.38
CA ASP A 31 -1.92 16.03 -12.37
C ASP A 31 -0.83 15.02 -12.70
N ILE A 32 -0.41 14.97 -13.98
CA ILE A 32 0.54 13.96 -14.46
C ILE A 32 1.97 14.48 -14.38
N ILE A 33 2.19 15.73 -14.80
CA ILE A 33 3.53 16.31 -14.96
C ILE A 33 3.78 17.46 -13.97
N SER A 34 5.01 17.51 -13.51
CA SER A 34 5.55 18.59 -12.69
C SER A 34 6.79 19.21 -13.39
N THR A 35 7.37 20.22 -12.79
CA THR A 35 8.62 20.80 -13.30
C THR A 35 9.74 19.76 -13.36
N GLU A 36 9.80 18.88 -12.39
CA GLU A 36 10.81 17.84 -12.20
C GLU A 36 10.69 16.72 -13.24
N SER A 37 9.53 16.61 -13.91
CA SER A 37 9.30 15.62 -14.97
C SER A 37 10.22 15.84 -16.18
N PHE A 38 10.56 17.10 -16.46
CA PHE A 38 11.42 17.45 -17.59
C PHE A 38 12.89 17.20 -17.29
N SER A 39 13.60 16.59 -18.24
CA SER A 39 15.03 16.27 -18.11
C SER A 39 15.95 17.46 -18.41
N ASN A 40 15.49 18.40 -19.23
CA ASN A 40 16.24 19.58 -19.63
C ASN A 40 15.87 20.79 -18.76
N SER A 41 16.87 21.47 -18.20
CA SER A 41 16.67 22.65 -17.37
C SER A 41 15.90 23.77 -18.08
N ASN A 42 16.10 23.95 -19.38
CA ASN A 42 15.38 24.95 -20.16
C ASN A 42 13.90 24.59 -20.32
N ASN A 43 13.57 23.29 -20.52
CA ASN A 43 12.21 22.79 -20.55
C ASN A 43 11.51 23.00 -19.19
N GLN A 44 12.24 22.80 -18.08
CA GLN A 44 11.73 23.09 -16.73
C GLN A 44 11.39 24.57 -16.57
N VAL A 45 12.25 25.48 -17.03
CA VAL A 45 12.00 26.92 -16.98
C VAL A 45 10.80 27.32 -17.84
N ILE A 46 10.71 26.80 -19.08
CA ILE A 46 9.57 27.05 -19.95
C ILE A 46 8.27 26.58 -19.30
N PHE A 47 8.24 25.37 -18.72
CA PHE A 47 7.06 24.86 -18.03
C PHE A 47 6.66 25.72 -16.83
N ARG A 48 7.62 26.18 -16.02
CA ARG A 48 7.36 27.11 -14.91
C ARG A 48 6.76 28.44 -15.38
N CYS A 49 7.26 28.99 -16.51
CA CYS A 49 6.71 30.19 -17.09
C CYS A 49 5.27 29.97 -17.59
N ILE A 50 5.01 28.86 -18.28
CA ILE A 50 3.66 28.47 -18.72
C ILE A 50 2.71 28.40 -17.55
N LYS A 51 3.09 27.69 -16.48
CA LYS A 51 2.28 27.56 -15.25
C LYS A 51 1.99 28.94 -14.63
N HIS A 52 3.01 29.78 -14.48
CA HIS A 52 2.85 31.14 -13.94
C HIS A 52 1.89 32.00 -14.75
N ILE A 53 1.91 31.91 -16.08
CA ILE A 53 1.01 32.63 -16.97
C ILE A 53 -0.43 32.17 -16.78
N LEU A 54 -0.64 30.84 -16.75
CA LEU A 54 -1.96 30.23 -16.58
C LEU A 54 -2.53 30.49 -15.19
N ASP A 55 -1.72 30.45 -14.15
CA ASP A 55 -2.14 30.77 -12.76
C ASP A 55 -2.60 32.24 -12.61
N ASN A 56 -2.22 33.13 -13.55
CA ASN A 56 -2.64 34.53 -13.61
C ASN A 56 -3.72 34.82 -14.68
N ASP A 57 -4.41 33.81 -15.19
CA ASP A 57 -5.44 33.88 -16.23
C ASP A 57 -5.01 34.64 -17.51
N GLN A 58 -3.73 34.54 -17.90
CA GLN A 58 -3.16 35.18 -19.07
C GLN A 58 -3.04 34.23 -20.27
N SER A 59 -3.11 34.78 -21.47
CA SER A 59 -2.85 34.04 -22.70
C SER A 59 -1.36 33.79 -22.88
N ILE A 60 -1.01 32.63 -23.41
CA ILE A 60 0.38 32.25 -23.63
C ILE A 60 0.83 32.76 -24.99
N ASP A 61 1.82 33.63 -24.99
CA ASP A 61 2.57 34.06 -26.16
C ASP A 61 4.04 34.29 -25.79
N ILE A 62 4.86 34.65 -26.77
CA ILE A 62 6.30 34.86 -26.53
C ILE A 62 6.54 36.02 -25.56
N ALA A 63 5.72 37.09 -25.65
CA ALA A 63 5.89 38.24 -24.80
C ALA A 63 5.52 37.92 -23.34
N SER A 64 4.41 37.19 -23.12
CA SER A 64 4.02 36.71 -21.78
C SER A 64 5.01 35.71 -21.19
N LEU A 65 5.61 34.83 -22.00
CA LEU A 65 6.67 33.94 -21.56
C LEU A 65 7.92 34.69 -21.09
N LEU A 66 8.38 35.69 -21.85
CA LEU A 66 9.54 36.52 -21.46
C LEU A 66 9.23 37.35 -20.21
N SER A 67 8.03 37.88 -20.11
CA SER A 67 7.56 38.62 -18.89
C SER A 67 7.54 37.68 -17.68
N ALA A 68 6.98 36.49 -17.80
CA ALA A 68 6.95 35.50 -16.73
C ALA A 68 8.37 35.09 -16.32
N ALA A 69 9.26 34.86 -17.28
CA ALA A 69 10.66 34.56 -16.99
C ALA A 69 11.38 35.70 -16.25
N GLN A 70 11.05 36.95 -16.54
CA GLN A 70 11.60 38.09 -15.82
C GLN A 70 11.08 38.13 -14.38
N HIS A 71 9.78 37.94 -14.17
CA HIS A 71 9.18 37.86 -12.83
C HIS A 71 9.75 36.72 -11.99
N LEU A 72 10.02 35.59 -12.60
CA LEU A 72 10.59 34.40 -11.96
C LEU A 72 12.13 34.41 -11.86
N ASN A 73 12.80 35.47 -12.32
CA ASN A 73 14.26 35.60 -12.39
C ASN A 73 14.96 34.54 -13.27
N PHE A 74 14.33 34.11 -14.33
CA PHE A 74 14.87 33.15 -15.30
C PHE A 74 15.15 33.75 -16.68
N ILE A 75 15.07 35.08 -16.83
CA ILE A 75 15.17 35.75 -18.14
C ILE A 75 16.48 35.45 -18.87
N ASP A 76 17.60 35.36 -18.14
CA ASP A 76 18.90 35.09 -18.72
C ASP A 76 19.04 33.70 -19.33
N LEU A 77 18.18 32.76 -18.88
CA LEU A 77 18.16 31.37 -19.37
C LEU A 77 17.39 31.22 -20.69
N ILE A 78 16.37 32.04 -20.94
CA ILE A 78 15.50 31.87 -22.11
C ILE A 78 15.60 33.01 -23.14
N ASN A 79 16.25 34.14 -22.82
CA ASN A 79 16.39 35.29 -23.71
C ASN A 79 17.65 35.22 -24.61
N THR A 80 18.19 34.04 -24.84
CA THR A 80 19.29 33.86 -25.82
C THR A 80 18.72 33.62 -27.22
N LYS A 81 19.49 33.93 -28.25
CA LYS A 81 19.06 33.68 -29.65
C LYS A 81 18.69 32.20 -29.88
N GLN A 82 19.43 31.31 -29.28
CA GLN A 82 19.22 29.86 -29.41
C GLN A 82 17.92 29.43 -28.74
N GLU A 83 17.66 29.88 -27.52
CA GLU A 83 16.45 29.52 -26.74
C GLU A 83 15.18 30.18 -27.34
N LEU A 84 15.26 31.42 -27.81
CA LEU A 84 14.17 32.04 -28.53
C LEU A 84 13.80 31.30 -29.81
N ALA A 85 14.83 30.82 -30.56
CA ALA A 85 14.57 29.98 -31.73
C ALA A 85 13.93 28.63 -31.35
N TYR A 86 14.32 28.05 -30.22
CA TYR A 86 13.72 26.83 -29.69
C TYR A 86 12.25 27.07 -29.28
N ILE A 87 11.95 28.13 -28.52
CA ILE A 87 10.59 28.50 -28.14
C ILE A 87 9.70 28.72 -29.37
N ASN A 88 10.18 29.46 -30.37
CA ASN A 88 9.46 29.61 -31.63
C ASN A 88 9.16 28.28 -32.31
N ALA A 89 10.16 27.38 -32.36
CA ALA A 89 9.95 26.04 -32.90
C ALA A 89 8.94 25.20 -32.12
N LEU A 90 8.79 25.42 -30.80
CA LEU A 90 7.74 24.78 -30.01
C LEU A 90 6.34 25.32 -30.37
N PHE A 91 6.17 26.63 -30.60
CA PHE A 91 4.90 27.19 -31.07
C PHE A 91 4.47 26.66 -32.44
N GLU A 92 5.44 26.37 -33.31
CA GLU A 92 5.22 25.85 -34.68
C GLU A 92 5.12 24.33 -34.73
N PHE A 93 5.44 23.61 -33.63
CA PHE A 93 5.47 22.16 -33.62
C PHE A 93 4.04 21.58 -33.69
N PRO A 94 3.70 20.79 -34.74
CA PRO A 94 2.34 20.32 -34.92
C PRO A 94 2.00 19.25 -33.88
N ILE A 95 1.04 19.54 -33.01
CA ILE A 95 0.54 18.60 -32.02
C ILE A 95 -0.98 18.66 -31.92
N ASN A 96 -1.62 17.49 -31.83
CA ASN A 96 -3.03 17.39 -31.54
C ASN A 96 -3.24 17.38 -30.02
N GLN A 97 -4.28 18.08 -29.55
CA GLN A 97 -4.61 18.18 -28.13
C GLN A 97 -4.73 16.81 -27.43
N ASP A 98 -5.40 15.84 -28.07
CA ASP A 98 -5.57 14.49 -27.52
C ASP A 98 -4.23 13.74 -27.28
N ASN A 99 -3.21 14.11 -28.02
CA ASN A 99 -1.90 13.46 -27.89
C ASN A 99 -1.04 14.02 -26.76
N ILE A 100 -1.38 15.21 -26.21
CA ILE A 100 -0.63 15.84 -25.11
C ILE A 100 -0.61 14.89 -23.91
N TYR A 101 -1.75 14.33 -23.56
CA TYR A 101 -1.90 13.37 -22.47
C TYR A 101 -0.99 12.14 -22.63
N HIS A 102 -0.94 11.56 -23.83
CA HIS A 102 -0.09 10.39 -24.10
C HIS A 102 1.40 10.70 -23.95
N PHE A 103 1.85 11.86 -24.42
CA PHE A 103 3.24 12.29 -24.25
C PHE A 103 3.54 12.64 -22.78
N ALA A 104 2.61 13.24 -22.07
CA ALA A 104 2.75 13.51 -20.63
C ALA A 104 2.98 12.22 -19.83
N ILE A 105 2.19 11.17 -20.09
CA ILE A 105 2.39 9.84 -19.49
C ILE A 105 3.79 9.29 -19.82
N GLN A 106 4.27 9.47 -21.05
CA GLN A 106 5.60 8.99 -21.43
C GLN A 106 6.71 9.74 -20.68
N VAL A 107 6.59 11.06 -20.56
CA VAL A 107 7.49 11.90 -19.75
C VAL A 107 7.47 11.45 -18.28
N LYS A 108 6.28 11.20 -17.73
CA LYS A 108 6.10 10.72 -16.35
C LYS A 108 6.79 9.37 -16.12
N LYS A 109 6.66 8.43 -17.04
CA LYS A 109 7.35 7.12 -16.94
C LYS A 109 8.87 7.28 -16.84
N PHE A 110 9.47 8.22 -17.58
CA PHE A 110 10.90 8.49 -17.48
C PHE A 110 11.28 9.21 -16.19
N GLU A 111 10.43 10.09 -15.67
CA GLU A 111 10.60 10.67 -14.33
C GLU A 111 10.67 9.58 -13.28
N PHE A 112 9.70 8.64 -13.29
CA PHE A 112 9.68 7.48 -12.41
C PHE A 112 10.95 6.64 -12.49
N ALA A 113 11.38 6.31 -13.69
CA ALA A 113 12.59 5.54 -13.90
C ALA A 113 13.84 6.25 -13.35
N LYS A 114 13.91 7.59 -13.43
CA LYS A 114 14.97 8.39 -12.82
C LYS A 114 14.91 8.35 -11.29
N LYS A 115 13.70 8.53 -10.72
CA LYS A 115 13.49 8.47 -9.27
C LYS A 115 13.90 7.10 -8.72
N ILE A 116 13.48 5.99 -9.37
CA ILE A 116 13.87 4.63 -9.00
C ILE A 116 15.40 4.45 -9.08
N ARG A 117 16.05 4.97 -10.11
CA ARG A 117 17.51 4.90 -10.23
C ARG A 117 18.22 5.69 -9.13
N SER A 118 17.71 6.87 -8.78
CA SER A 118 18.23 7.66 -7.66
C SER A 118 18.08 6.91 -6.33
N LEU A 119 16.90 6.32 -6.10
CA LEU A 119 16.59 5.52 -4.93
C LEU A 119 17.53 4.32 -4.79
N THR A 120 17.71 3.55 -5.87
CA THR A 120 18.63 2.39 -5.86
C THR A 120 20.09 2.82 -5.64
N THR A 121 20.49 3.98 -6.14
CA THR A 121 21.83 4.53 -5.90
C THR A 121 22.02 4.92 -4.43
N LYS A 122 21.00 5.52 -3.81
CA LYS A 122 20.99 5.84 -2.38
C LYS A 122 21.10 4.57 -1.53
N ILE A 123 20.24 3.59 -1.79
CA ILE A 123 20.24 2.29 -1.10
C ILE A 123 21.62 1.61 -1.23
N HIS A 124 22.20 1.60 -2.44
CA HIS A 124 23.51 1.00 -2.69
C HIS A 124 24.61 1.68 -1.86
N LYS A 125 24.55 3.01 -1.75
CA LYS A 125 25.50 3.78 -0.92
C LYS A 125 25.34 3.43 0.56
N ASP A 126 24.09 3.47 1.07
CA ASP A 126 23.79 3.23 2.49
C ASP A 126 24.16 1.80 2.92
N VAL A 127 23.94 0.81 2.04
CA VAL A 127 24.42 -0.58 2.23
C VAL A 127 25.95 -0.65 2.28
N GLY A 128 26.64 0.17 1.49
CA GLY A 128 28.11 0.21 1.49
C GLY A 128 28.71 0.84 2.75
N GLU A 129 27.91 1.55 3.55
CA GLU A 129 28.32 2.17 4.82
C GLU A 129 28.13 1.25 6.05
N ILE A 130 27.59 0.03 5.86
CA ILE A 130 27.38 -0.94 6.94
C ILE A 130 28.73 -1.39 7.53
N THR A 131 28.86 -1.27 8.85
CA THR A 131 30.07 -1.63 9.60
C THR A 131 30.01 -3.02 10.22
N GLY A 132 28.81 -3.60 10.35
CA GLY A 132 28.55 -4.88 11.01
C GLY A 132 28.15 -4.76 12.49
N GLU A 133 28.03 -3.54 13.01
CA GLU A 133 27.49 -3.27 14.36
C GLU A 133 25.98 -3.05 14.35
N GLU A 134 25.39 -2.83 13.18
CA GLU A 134 23.98 -2.57 12.99
C GLU A 134 23.14 -3.83 13.21
N SER A 135 21.92 -3.64 13.73
CA SER A 135 20.98 -4.75 13.83
C SER A 135 20.46 -5.18 12.45
N VAL A 136 20.05 -6.44 12.30
CA VAL A 136 19.45 -6.92 11.05
C VAL A 136 18.23 -6.07 10.63
N ASN A 137 17.49 -5.54 11.61
CA ASN A 137 16.34 -4.67 11.33
C ASN A 137 16.78 -3.31 10.76
N ASP A 138 17.88 -2.73 11.27
CA ASP A 138 18.40 -1.46 10.74
C ASP A 138 18.84 -1.64 9.28
N ILE A 139 19.48 -2.79 8.96
CA ILE A 139 19.87 -3.11 7.59
C ILE A 139 18.65 -3.28 6.67
N ILE A 140 17.58 -3.90 7.16
CA ILE A 140 16.33 -4.05 6.40
C ILE A 140 15.69 -2.68 6.16
N ASN A 141 15.71 -1.78 7.14
CA ASN A 141 15.12 -0.45 7.04
C ASN A 141 15.83 0.41 5.97
N ILE A 142 17.12 0.19 5.71
CA ILE A 142 17.85 0.85 4.60
C ILE A 142 17.15 0.63 3.25
N LEU A 143 16.49 -0.50 3.06
CA LEU A 143 15.70 -0.80 1.87
C LEU A 143 14.23 -0.36 2.01
N GLU A 144 13.59 -0.68 3.14
CA GLU A 144 12.13 -0.53 3.31
C GLU A 144 11.72 0.94 3.43
N ASP A 145 12.45 1.78 4.19
CA ASP A 145 12.08 3.17 4.42
C ASP A 145 12.10 4.01 3.14
N PRO A 146 13.18 4.01 2.32
CA PRO A 146 13.20 4.79 1.10
C PRO A 146 12.17 4.32 0.05
N VAL A 147 11.89 3.02 -0.02
CA VAL A 147 10.84 2.49 -0.93
C VAL A 147 9.45 2.90 -0.44
N THR A 148 9.22 2.88 0.86
CA THR A 148 7.93 3.30 1.44
C THR A 148 7.69 4.80 1.23
N ASP A 149 8.72 5.64 1.42
CA ASP A 149 8.64 7.08 1.18
C ASP A 149 8.40 7.38 -0.30
N PHE A 150 9.11 6.70 -1.20
CA PHE A 150 8.90 6.82 -2.64
C PHE A 150 7.44 6.51 -3.05
N LEU A 151 6.86 5.45 -2.49
CA LEU A 151 5.48 5.06 -2.79
C LEU A 151 4.46 6.06 -2.22
N ARG A 152 4.79 6.77 -1.14
CA ARG A 152 3.94 7.82 -0.56
C ARG A 152 3.97 9.12 -1.36
N GLU A 153 5.15 9.51 -1.87
CA GLU A 153 5.32 10.75 -2.65
C GLU A 153 4.61 10.70 -4.01
N ASP A 154 4.34 9.50 -4.49
CA ASP A 154 3.86 9.25 -5.84
C ASP A 154 2.43 8.70 -5.89
N ASP A 155 1.64 8.90 -4.84
CA ASP A 155 0.18 8.81 -4.91
C ASP A 155 -0.28 9.85 -5.94
N GLY A 156 -0.30 9.41 -7.21
CA GLY A 156 -0.79 10.19 -8.34
C GLY A 156 -2.18 10.69 -7.97
N GLY A 157 -2.32 12.01 -7.94
CA GLY A 157 -3.47 12.67 -7.36
C GLY A 157 -4.78 12.01 -7.80
N ASP A 158 -5.51 11.48 -6.83
CA ASP A 158 -6.86 10.99 -7.04
C ASP A 158 -7.71 12.13 -7.60
N HIS A 159 -8.02 12.07 -8.88
CA HIS A 159 -9.01 12.99 -9.45
C HIS A 159 -10.40 12.52 -9.04
N PRO A 160 -11.23 13.45 -8.51
CA PRO A 160 -12.63 13.13 -8.26
C PRO A 160 -13.34 12.85 -9.59
N GLU A 161 -13.65 11.57 -9.81
CA GLU A 161 -14.41 11.13 -10.96
C GLU A 161 -15.92 11.33 -10.74
N LYS A 162 -16.67 11.57 -11.83
CA LYS A 162 -18.12 11.59 -11.73
C LYS A 162 -18.62 10.19 -11.42
N ILE A 163 -19.27 10.00 -10.27
CA ILE A 163 -19.77 8.69 -9.80
C ILE A 163 -20.60 7.92 -10.85
N GLY A 164 -21.17 8.61 -11.81
CA GLY A 164 -21.98 8.02 -12.88
C GLY A 164 -21.19 7.60 -14.12
N SER A 165 -19.89 7.88 -14.23
CA SER A 165 -19.11 7.58 -15.45
C SER A 165 -18.98 6.09 -15.70
N GLU A 166 -18.85 5.27 -14.66
CA GLU A 166 -18.63 3.82 -14.74
C GLU A 166 -19.81 2.98 -14.22
N ILE A 167 -20.96 3.61 -13.92
CA ILE A 167 -22.08 2.94 -13.26
C ILE A 167 -22.64 1.77 -14.09
N GLN A 168 -22.60 1.87 -15.42
CA GLN A 168 -23.08 0.81 -16.30
C GLN A 168 -22.16 -0.41 -16.30
N GLU A 169 -20.85 -0.19 -16.33
CA GLU A 169 -19.84 -1.25 -16.25
C GLU A 169 -19.88 -1.94 -14.89
N TYR A 170 -20.05 -1.15 -13.83
CA TYR A 170 -20.19 -1.69 -12.47
C TYR A 170 -21.46 -2.53 -12.30
N LEU A 171 -22.59 -2.11 -12.86
CA LEU A 171 -23.83 -2.90 -12.85
C LEU A 171 -23.66 -4.20 -13.62
N GLN A 172 -23.04 -4.15 -14.79
CA GLN A 172 -22.74 -5.36 -15.58
C GLN A 172 -21.85 -6.31 -14.79
N TYR A 173 -20.78 -5.78 -14.15
CA TYR A 173 -19.91 -6.57 -13.27
C TYR A 173 -20.70 -7.28 -12.16
N LEU A 174 -21.63 -6.57 -11.48
CA LEU A 174 -22.47 -7.17 -10.43
C LEU A 174 -23.41 -8.25 -10.95
N GLU A 175 -23.96 -8.08 -12.16
CA GLU A 175 -24.83 -9.07 -12.79
C GLU A 175 -24.08 -10.35 -13.18
N GLU A 176 -22.84 -10.22 -13.63
CA GLU A 176 -21.96 -11.32 -14.02
C GLU A 176 -21.33 -12.04 -12.81
N ASN A 177 -21.09 -11.31 -11.70
CA ASN A 177 -20.40 -11.79 -10.51
C ASN A 177 -21.31 -11.88 -9.28
N LYS A 178 -22.46 -12.52 -9.42
CA LYS A 178 -23.36 -12.76 -8.28
C LYS A 178 -22.69 -13.62 -7.23
N CYS A 179 -22.70 -13.14 -5.99
CA CYS A 179 -22.19 -13.89 -4.84
C CYS A 179 -23.20 -13.85 -3.69
N ASP A 180 -23.27 -14.94 -2.94
CA ASP A 180 -24.17 -15.04 -1.77
C ASP A 180 -23.63 -14.22 -0.59
N ILE A 181 -22.32 -14.07 -0.49
CA ILE A 181 -21.62 -13.39 0.61
C ILE A 181 -20.52 -12.48 0.05
N ILE A 182 -20.51 -11.23 0.48
CA ILE A 182 -19.45 -10.27 0.16
C ILE A 182 -18.34 -10.38 1.20
N GLY A 183 -17.19 -10.91 0.82
CA GLY A 183 -16.05 -11.07 1.72
C GLY A 183 -15.80 -12.52 2.14
N ILE A 184 -14.86 -12.70 3.04
CA ILE A 184 -14.44 -14.04 3.51
C ILE A 184 -15.27 -14.43 4.74
N PRO A 185 -16.08 -15.51 4.68
CA PRO A 185 -16.93 -15.94 5.79
C PRO A 185 -16.10 -16.37 7.00
N THR A 186 -16.43 -15.86 8.18
CA THR A 186 -15.75 -16.21 9.44
C THR A 186 -16.15 -17.60 9.97
N GLY A 187 -17.21 -18.18 9.43
CA GLY A 187 -17.82 -19.41 9.93
C GLY A 187 -18.80 -19.20 11.10
N PHE A 188 -19.12 -17.94 11.41
CA PHE A 188 -20.16 -17.56 12.36
C PHE A 188 -21.26 -16.80 11.63
N ASP A 189 -22.27 -17.49 11.15
CA ASP A 189 -23.33 -16.95 10.26
C ASP A 189 -23.94 -15.65 10.78
N ARG A 190 -24.31 -15.60 12.08
CA ARG A 190 -24.88 -14.39 12.68
C ARG A 190 -23.92 -13.21 12.72
N TYR A 191 -22.62 -13.48 12.87
CA TYR A 191 -21.61 -12.44 12.83
C TYR A 191 -21.42 -11.95 11.39
N ASP A 192 -21.30 -12.88 10.44
CA ASP A 192 -21.15 -12.58 9.02
C ASP A 192 -22.35 -11.76 8.52
N GLU A 193 -23.59 -12.13 8.86
CA GLU A 193 -24.79 -11.34 8.55
C GLU A 193 -24.72 -9.93 9.14
N SER A 194 -24.27 -9.80 10.40
CA SER A 194 -24.21 -8.51 11.11
C SER A 194 -23.20 -7.53 10.50
N ILE A 195 -22.09 -8.02 9.95
CA ILE A 195 -21.07 -7.19 9.27
C ILE A 195 -21.34 -7.03 7.78
N GLY A 196 -22.45 -7.59 7.28
CA GLY A 196 -22.89 -7.49 5.89
C GLY A 196 -22.17 -8.44 4.93
N GLY A 197 -21.78 -9.65 5.42
CA GLY A 197 -21.37 -10.75 4.57
C GLY A 197 -19.90 -11.18 4.69
N GLY A 198 -19.35 -11.28 5.87
CA GLY A 198 -17.97 -11.74 6.11
C GLY A 198 -16.91 -10.63 6.07
N LEU A 199 -15.66 -11.01 6.23
CA LEU A 199 -14.52 -10.08 6.31
C LEU A 199 -14.22 -9.49 4.92
N ARG A 200 -14.40 -8.19 4.78
CA ARG A 200 -14.24 -7.50 3.50
C ARG A 200 -12.80 -7.07 3.27
N ARG A 201 -12.34 -7.20 2.03
CA ARG A 201 -11.06 -6.63 1.60
C ARG A 201 -10.99 -5.13 1.87
N LYS A 202 -9.79 -4.62 2.10
CA LYS A 202 -9.52 -3.20 2.42
C LYS A 202 -10.16 -2.72 3.73
N CYS A 203 -10.67 -3.64 4.57
CA CYS A 203 -11.32 -3.31 5.82
C CYS A 203 -10.57 -3.89 7.02
N VAL A 204 -10.69 -3.20 8.15
CA VAL A 204 -10.31 -3.71 9.47
C VAL A 204 -11.58 -3.85 10.29
N ASP A 205 -11.98 -5.09 10.54
CA ASP A 205 -13.08 -5.40 11.45
C ASP A 205 -12.55 -5.40 12.89
N LEU A 206 -13.09 -4.50 13.72
CA LEU A 206 -12.63 -4.31 15.09
C LEU A 206 -13.61 -4.89 16.10
N VAL A 207 -13.20 -5.94 16.80
CA VAL A 207 -13.99 -6.58 17.85
C VAL A 207 -13.47 -6.15 19.21
N SER A 208 -14.31 -5.44 19.98
CA SER A 208 -13.98 -5.03 21.34
C SER A 208 -14.62 -5.94 22.37
N ALA A 209 -13.84 -6.38 23.35
CA ALA A 209 -14.34 -7.26 24.40
C ALA A 209 -13.60 -7.05 25.73
N ARG A 210 -14.32 -7.27 26.83
CA ARG A 210 -13.69 -7.32 28.17
C ARG A 210 -12.77 -8.53 28.31
N PRO A 211 -11.79 -8.49 29.24
CA PRO A 211 -10.98 -9.66 29.55
C PRO A 211 -11.81 -10.88 29.87
N LYS A 212 -11.36 -12.07 29.48
CA LYS A 212 -11.93 -13.39 29.79
C LYS A 212 -13.34 -13.67 29.25
N VAL A 213 -13.84 -12.90 28.28
CA VAL A 213 -15.14 -13.18 27.59
C VAL A 213 -15.02 -14.07 26.37
N GLY A 214 -13.79 -14.52 26.02
CA GLY A 214 -13.57 -15.46 24.90
C GLY A 214 -13.04 -14.83 23.63
N LYS A 215 -12.46 -13.63 23.67
CA LYS A 215 -11.88 -12.90 22.53
C LYS A 215 -10.94 -13.77 21.71
N SER A 216 -9.88 -14.32 22.33
CA SER A 216 -8.89 -15.17 21.63
C SER A 216 -9.49 -16.48 21.13
N VAL A 217 -10.47 -17.06 21.85
CA VAL A 217 -11.20 -18.25 21.38
C VAL A 217 -11.99 -17.94 20.10
N PHE A 218 -12.62 -16.77 20.02
CA PHE A 218 -13.30 -16.34 18.80
C PHE A 218 -12.30 -16.13 17.66
N ALA A 219 -11.15 -15.47 17.92
CA ALA A 219 -10.08 -15.29 16.98
C ALA A 219 -9.56 -16.62 16.41
N ASP A 220 -9.25 -17.57 17.28
CA ASP A 220 -8.76 -18.91 16.92
C ASP A 220 -9.77 -19.68 16.07
N ASN A 221 -11.07 -19.62 16.41
CA ASN A 221 -12.11 -20.29 15.64
C ASN A 221 -12.32 -19.65 14.26
N VAL A 222 -12.29 -18.31 14.15
CA VAL A 222 -12.34 -17.64 12.84
C VAL A 222 -11.14 -18.08 11.98
N ALA A 223 -9.93 -18.06 12.56
CA ALA A 223 -8.72 -18.45 11.85
C ALA A 223 -8.78 -19.92 11.38
N LEU A 224 -9.26 -20.85 12.22
CA LEU A 224 -9.47 -22.26 11.86
C LEU A 224 -10.54 -22.43 10.79
N ASN A 225 -11.68 -21.74 10.90
CA ASN A 225 -12.77 -21.84 9.93
C ASN A 225 -12.35 -21.34 8.55
N VAL A 226 -11.59 -20.24 8.49
CA VAL A 226 -11.09 -19.67 7.25
C VAL A 226 -10.01 -20.56 6.62
N SER A 227 -9.02 -20.98 7.40
CA SER A 227 -7.92 -21.83 6.90
C SER A 227 -8.39 -23.22 6.49
N SER A 228 -9.47 -23.74 7.08
CA SER A 228 -10.09 -25.00 6.66
C SER A 228 -10.76 -24.93 5.28
N LYS A 229 -10.86 -23.73 4.68
CA LYS A 229 -11.33 -23.51 3.30
C LYS A 229 -10.18 -23.22 2.34
N ASP A 230 -8.95 -23.61 2.70
CA ASP A 230 -7.71 -23.35 1.95
C ASP A 230 -7.39 -21.87 1.74
N ILE A 231 -7.95 -20.97 2.58
CA ILE A 231 -7.65 -19.55 2.57
C ILE A 231 -6.52 -19.29 3.59
N PRO A 232 -5.36 -18.75 3.17
CA PRO A 232 -4.26 -18.44 4.07
C PRO A 232 -4.64 -17.47 5.20
N VAL A 233 -4.26 -17.81 6.43
CA VAL A 233 -4.50 -16.98 7.61
C VAL A 233 -3.19 -16.73 8.34
N LEU A 234 -2.95 -15.46 8.71
CA LEU A 234 -1.87 -15.06 9.60
C LEU A 234 -2.44 -14.61 10.94
N VAL A 235 -2.10 -15.31 11.99
CA VAL A 235 -2.46 -14.92 13.37
C VAL A 235 -1.27 -14.24 14.04
N LEU A 236 -1.48 -13.00 14.45
CA LEU A 236 -0.54 -12.17 15.19
C LEU A 236 -1.03 -12.07 16.64
N ASP A 237 -0.27 -12.60 17.58
CA ASP A 237 -0.63 -12.67 18.99
C ASP A 237 0.33 -11.83 19.84
N THR A 238 -0.23 -11.04 20.75
CA THR A 238 0.55 -10.15 21.64
C THR A 238 0.74 -10.71 23.05
N GLU A 239 0.11 -11.83 23.40
CA GLU A 239 0.09 -12.33 24.76
C GLU A 239 0.61 -13.76 24.92
N MET A 240 0.28 -14.65 23.99
CA MET A 240 0.57 -16.08 24.17
C MET A 240 1.92 -16.50 23.56
N SER A 241 2.47 -17.56 24.13
CA SER A 241 3.56 -18.31 23.49
C SER A 241 3.02 -19.19 22.34
N LYS A 242 3.90 -19.60 21.45
CA LYS A 242 3.54 -20.51 20.35
C LYS A 242 3.04 -21.85 20.89
N GLU A 243 3.65 -22.36 21.95
CA GLU A 243 3.29 -23.61 22.61
C GLU A 243 1.88 -23.55 23.22
N ASP A 244 1.54 -22.46 23.91
CA ASP A 244 0.21 -22.28 24.48
C ASP A 244 -0.86 -22.18 23.41
N HIS A 245 -0.55 -21.49 22.31
CA HIS A 245 -1.45 -21.38 21.17
C HIS A 245 -1.68 -22.75 20.51
N LEU A 246 -0.61 -23.54 20.25
CA LEU A 246 -0.73 -24.89 19.71
C LEU A 246 -1.57 -25.79 20.62
N ASN A 247 -1.34 -25.77 21.94
CA ASN A 247 -2.14 -26.55 22.88
C ASN A 247 -3.64 -26.22 22.80
N ARG A 248 -3.98 -24.95 22.61
CA ARG A 248 -5.38 -24.52 22.42
C ARG A 248 -5.97 -25.01 21.12
N LEU A 249 -5.24 -24.90 20.01
CA LEU A 249 -5.70 -25.37 18.70
C LEU A 249 -5.93 -26.88 18.70
N ILE A 250 -4.99 -27.65 19.27
CA ILE A 250 -5.12 -29.11 19.40
C ILE A 250 -6.32 -29.47 20.28
N ALA A 251 -6.48 -28.81 21.43
CA ALA A 251 -7.61 -29.04 22.33
C ALA A 251 -8.96 -28.71 21.65
N ASN A 252 -9.00 -27.62 20.89
CA ASN A 252 -10.19 -27.20 20.13
C ASN A 252 -10.58 -28.26 19.07
N LEU A 253 -9.65 -28.70 18.27
CA LEU A 253 -9.89 -29.64 17.18
C LEU A 253 -10.12 -31.08 17.63
N SER A 254 -9.41 -31.53 18.67
CA SER A 254 -9.54 -32.89 19.19
C SER A 254 -10.72 -33.07 20.17
N GLY A 255 -11.19 -31.97 20.78
CA GLY A 255 -12.14 -32.02 21.90
C GLY A 255 -11.55 -32.59 23.20
N VAL A 256 -10.22 -32.74 23.26
CA VAL A 256 -9.49 -33.18 24.46
C VAL A 256 -9.23 -31.96 25.38
N PRO A 257 -9.44 -32.06 26.71
CA PRO A 257 -9.16 -30.94 27.57
C PRO A 257 -7.74 -30.41 27.45
N ILE A 258 -7.60 -29.07 27.44
CA ILE A 258 -6.29 -28.41 27.24
C ILE A 258 -5.25 -28.87 28.28
N ASN A 259 -5.67 -29.16 29.52
CA ASN A 259 -4.76 -29.65 30.56
C ASN A 259 -4.19 -31.04 30.23
N GLU A 260 -4.95 -31.89 29.55
CA GLU A 260 -4.47 -33.20 29.11
C GLU A 260 -3.53 -33.07 27.92
N VAL A 261 -3.82 -32.15 26.99
CA VAL A 261 -2.93 -31.85 25.86
C VAL A 261 -1.61 -31.28 26.37
N SER A 262 -1.64 -30.24 27.18
CA SER A 262 -0.43 -29.53 27.65
C SER A 262 0.45 -30.37 28.59
N THR A 263 -0.13 -31.34 29.30
CA THR A 263 0.62 -32.24 30.19
C THR A 263 1.02 -33.56 29.53
N GLY A 264 0.60 -33.82 28.29
CA GLY A 264 0.86 -35.07 27.58
C GLY A 264 0.05 -36.27 28.05
N LYS A 265 -0.90 -36.07 28.99
CA LYS A 265 -1.72 -37.18 29.53
C LYS A 265 -2.68 -37.79 28.53
N PHE A 266 -2.93 -37.13 27.42
CA PHE A 266 -3.73 -37.68 26.31
C PHE A 266 -3.14 -39.01 25.75
N VAL A 267 -1.86 -39.30 26.01
CA VAL A 267 -1.20 -40.54 25.56
C VAL A 267 -1.67 -41.76 26.37
N ASP A 268 -2.18 -41.53 27.59
CA ASP A 268 -2.54 -42.63 28.51
C ASP A 268 -3.83 -43.37 28.05
N ASP A 269 -4.66 -42.73 27.23
CA ASP A 269 -5.87 -43.33 26.64
C ASP A 269 -5.73 -43.35 25.10
N PRO A 270 -5.81 -44.56 24.46
CA PRO A 270 -5.70 -44.65 23.01
C PRO A 270 -6.70 -43.80 22.23
N ASN A 271 -7.92 -43.60 22.74
CA ASN A 271 -8.95 -42.83 22.07
C ASN A 271 -8.62 -41.30 22.08
N THR A 272 -8.14 -40.77 23.20
CA THR A 272 -7.69 -39.35 23.26
C THR A 272 -6.42 -39.14 22.44
N HIS A 273 -5.53 -40.13 22.42
CA HIS A 273 -4.30 -40.11 21.61
C HIS A 273 -4.62 -40.03 20.10
N ASP A 274 -5.54 -40.88 19.62
CA ASP A 274 -5.94 -40.87 18.21
C ASP A 274 -6.63 -39.54 17.82
N LYS A 275 -7.50 -38.98 18.66
CA LYS A 275 -8.12 -37.66 18.43
C LYS A 275 -7.10 -36.54 18.34
N VAL A 276 -6.08 -36.56 19.20
CA VAL A 276 -5.00 -35.56 19.17
C VAL A 276 -4.20 -35.67 17.87
N LYS A 277 -3.89 -36.92 17.42
CA LYS A 277 -3.20 -37.14 16.14
C LYS A 277 -4.02 -36.62 14.95
N GLU A 278 -5.31 -36.93 14.89
CA GLU A 278 -6.19 -36.41 13.85
C GLU A 278 -6.24 -34.87 13.86
N ALA A 279 -6.21 -34.24 15.03
CA ALA A 279 -6.17 -32.79 15.15
C ALA A 279 -4.84 -32.21 14.63
N VAL A 280 -3.71 -32.85 14.90
CA VAL A 280 -2.40 -32.47 14.40
C VAL A 280 -2.35 -32.61 12.88
N ASP A 281 -2.81 -33.75 12.34
CA ASP A 281 -2.85 -33.99 10.89
C ASP A 281 -3.72 -32.94 10.18
N LYS A 282 -4.81 -32.47 10.78
CA LYS A 282 -5.62 -31.37 10.23
C LYS A 282 -4.85 -30.05 10.23
N LEU A 283 -4.15 -29.72 11.32
CA LEU A 283 -3.37 -28.49 11.43
C LEU A 283 -2.21 -28.45 10.42
N ASP A 284 -1.57 -29.57 10.16
CA ASP A 284 -0.46 -29.65 9.20
C ASP A 284 -0.91 -29.43 7.75
N ASN A 285 -2.19 -29.65 7.45
CA ASN A 285 -2.73 -29.56 6.09
C ASN A 285 -3.47 -28.24 5.78
N ILE A 286 -3.60 -27.32 6.74
CA ILE A 286 -4.28 -26.04 6.53
C ILE A 286 -3.27 -24.87 6.45
N PRO A 287 -3.55 -23.83 5.64
CA PRO A 287 -2.66 -22.68 5.49
C PRO A 287 -2.80 -21.69 6.68
N TYR A 288 -2.44 -22.15 7.89
CA TYR A 288 -2.51 -21.41 9.14
C TYR A 288 -1.12 -21.00 9.60
N SER A 289 -0.83 -19.70 9.58
CA SER A 289 0.43 -19.12 10.05
C SER A 289 0.21 -18.42 11.39
N TYR A 290 1.13 -18.63 12.33
CA TYR A 290 1.11 -18.00 13.66
C TYR A 290 2.45 -17.38 14.01
N ILE A 291 2.40 -16.20 14.61
CA ILE A 291 3.58 -15.57 15.21
C ILE A 291 3.22 -14.77 16.46
N SER A 292 4.01 -14.95 17.54
CA SER A 292 3.95 -14.05 18.70
C SER A 292 4.69 -12.74 18.36
N VAL A 293 3.98 -11.63 18.51
CA VAL A 293 4.48 -10.27 18.26
C VAL A 293 4.64 -9.48 19.55
N ALA A 294 4.60 -10.17 20.71
CA ALA A 294 4.80 -9.56 22.02
C ALA A 294 6.12 -8.76 22.06
N GLY A 295 6.04 -7.49 22.45
CA GLY A 295 7.19 -6.61 22.59
C GLY A 295 7.78 -6.07 21.28
N LYS A 296 7.26 -6.44 20.12
CA LYS A 296 7.71 -5.88 18.84
C LYS A 296 7.14 -4.47 18.63
N PRO A 297 7.91 -3.53 18.08
CA PRO A 297 7.41 -2.26 17.59
C PRO A 297 6.33 -2.47 16.52
N PHE A 298 5.34 -1.56 16.48
CA PHE A 298 4.20 -1.70 15.60
C PHE A 298 4.58 -1.69 14.10
N GLU A 299 5.57 -0.88 13.73
CA GLU A 299 6.13 -0.82 12.37
C GLU A 299 6.68 -2.18 11.91
N GLN A 300 7.34 -2.91 12.80
CA GLN A 300 7.83 -4.27 12.51
C GLN A 300 6.69 -5.26 12.28
N ILE A 301 5.56 -5.08 12.97
CA ILE A 301 4.36 -5.90 12.75
C ILE A 301 3.78 -5.64 11.36
N LEU A 302 3.67 -4.37 10.95
CA LEU A 302 3.22 -4.01 9.60
C LEU A 302 4.13 -4.60 8.52
N ASN A 303 5.44 -4.55 8.72
CA ASN A 303 6.42 -5.14 7.79
C ASN A 303 6.32 -6.68 7.74
N LEU A 304 6.04 -7.31 8.87
CA LEU A 304 5.80 -8.75 8.94
C LEU A 304 4.56 -9.15 8.12
N ILE A 305 3.46 -8.40 8.24
CA ILE A 305 2.25 -8.64 7.43
C ILE A 305 2.59 -8.51 5.94
N ARG A 306 3.29 -7.43 5.52
CA ARG A 306 3.70 -7.24 4.11
C ARG A 306 4.49 -8.42 3.58
N ARG A 307 5.52 -8.87 4.33
CA ARG A 307 6.37 -10.00 3.93
C ARG A 307 5.58 -11.28 3.80
N TRP A 308 4.71 -11.57 4.77
CA TRP A 308 3.89 -12.79 4.74
C TRP A 308 2.94 -12.78 3.55
N VAL A 309 2.25 -11.66 3.28
CA VAL A 309 1.37 -11.54 2.09
C VAL A 309 2.17 -11.77 0.81
N PHE A 310 3.34 -11.18 0.69
CA PHE A 310 4.17 -11.32 -0.51
C PHE A 310 4.71 -12.75 -0.72
N GLN A 311 5.08 -13.43 0.36
CA GLN A 311 5.71 -14.75 0.30
C GLN A 311 4.70 -15.89 0.20
N GLU A 312 3.65 -15.85 1.02
CA GLU A 312 2.70 -16.96 1.18
C GLU A 312 1.43 -16.78 0.34
N VAL A 313 0.86 -15.57 0.31
CA VAL A 313 -0.42 -15.32 -0.36
C VAL A 313 -0.24 -15.09 -1.86
N LYS A 314 0.80 -14.32 -2.23
CA LYS A 314 1.09 -13.93 -3.62
C LYS A 314 -0.04 -13.13 -4.28
N THR A 315 0.13 -12.82 -5.55
CA THR A 315 -0.85 -12.11 -6.38
C THR A 315 -1.30 -13.00 -7.53
N ASP A 316 -2.51 -12.76 -8.02
CA ASP A 316 -3.04 -13.37 -9.23
C ASP A 316 -2.37 -12.80 -10.51
N GLU A 317 -2.78 -13.28 -11.67
CA GLU A 317 -2.27 -12.83 -12.99
C GLU A 317 -2.54 -11.35 -13.27
N ASN A 318 -3.52 -10.75 -12.59
CA ASN A 318 -3.88 -9.34 -12.71
C ASN A 318 -3.18 -8.44 -11.68
N GLY A 319 -2.30 -9.02 -10.83
CA GLY A 319 -1.59 -8.30 -9.79
C GLY A 319 -2.43 -8.07 -8.51
N LYS A 320 -3.63 -8.65 -8.42
CA LYS A 320 -4.47 -8.56 -7.23
C LYS A 320 -4.04 -9.61 -6.20
N THR A 321 -3.97 -9.23 -4.94
CA THR A 321 -3.66 -10.16 -3.83
C THR A 321 -4.70 -11.27 -3.74
N ASN A 322 -4.29 -12.53 -3.64
CA ASN A 322 -5.19 -13.66 -3.42
C ASN A 322 -5.93 -13.52 -2.08
N ASP A 323 -7.00 -14.32 -1.88
CA ASP A 323 -7.74 -14.31 -0.63
C ASP A 323 -6.86 -14.73 0.54
N CYS A 324 -6.90 -13.95 1.61
CA CYS A 324 -6.23 -14.23 2.89
C CYS A 324 -6.89 -13.44 4.01
N VAL A 325 -6.62 -13.79 5.26
CA VAL A 325 -7.10 -13.04 6.44
C VAL A 325 -5.96 -12.82 7.41
N ILE A 326 -5.85 -11.57 7.88
CA ILE A 326 -5.01 -11.23 9.02
C ILE A 326 -5.87 -11.25 10.28
N VAL A 327 -5.46 -11.98 11.32
CA VAL A 327 -6.08 -11.97 12.65
C VAL A 327 -5.08 -11.38 13.63
N TYR A 328 -5.43 -10.26 14.25
CA TYR A 328 -4.55 -9.56 15.17
C TYR A 328 -5.15 -9.51 16.60
N ASP A 329 -4.69 -10.39 17.45
CA ASP A 329 -5.14 -10.51 18.86
C ASP A 329 -4.03 -10.05 19.82
N TYR A 330 -4.09 -8.86 20.33
CA TYR A 330 -4.99 -7.73 20.11
C TYR A 330 -4.18 -6.42 19.97
N LEU A 331 -4.83 -5.36 19.50
CA LEU A 331 -4.24 -4.02 19.48
C LEU A 331 -3.94 -3.56 20.90
N LYS A 332 -2.67 -3.42 21.21
CA LYS A 332 -2.13 -2.99 22.49
C LYS A 332 -1.23 -1.79 22.26
N LEU A 333 -1.15 -0.92 23.26
CA LEU A 333 -0.17 0.16 23.21
C LEU A 333 1.24 -0.42 23.09
N MET A 334 1.85 -0.24 21.94
CA MET A 334 3.20 -0.69 21.68
C MET A 334 4.10 0.52 21.41
N SER A 335 5.37 0.38 21.74
CA SER A 335 6.37 1.40 21.37
C SER A 335 6.40 1.55 19.85
N SER A 336 6.30 2.78 19.35
CA SER A 336 6.55 3.10 17.96
C SER A 336 7.50 4.30 17.89
N ALA A 337 8.27 4.37 16.82
CA ALA A 337 9.18 5.50 16.58
C ALA A 337 8.42 6.83 16.44
N SER A 338 7.13 6.76 16.11
CA SER A 338 6.23 7.91 15.93
C SER A 338 5.55 8.38 17.23
N ILE A 339 5.62 7.60 18.31
CA ILE A 339 4.97 7.94 19.58
C ILE A 339 6.00 8.63 20.48
N THR A 340 5.91 9.96 20.54
CA THR A 340 6.66 10.76 21.51
C THR A 340 5.95 10.76 22.87
N ASN A 341 6.70 10.98 23.96
CA ASN A 341 6.26 10.88 25.36
C ASN A 341 5.01 11.72 25.79
N ASN A 342 4.41 12.47 24.89
CA ASN A 342 3.26 13.35 25.16
C ASN A 342 1.95 12.93 24.46
N ILE A 343 1.91 11.76 23.80
CA ILE A 343 0.69 11.29 23.13
C ILE A 343 -0.14 10.47 24.11
N GLN A 344 -1.45 10.76 24.21
CA GLN A 344 -2.37 10.00 25.06
C GLN A 344 -2.64 8.62 24.43
N GLU A 345 -2.88 7.61 25.27
CA GLU A 345 -3.04 6.21 24.87
C GLU A 345 -4.04 6.00 23.72
N TYR A 346 -5.20 6.67 23.76
CA TYR A 346 -6.20 6.57 22.70
C TYR A 346 -5.75 7.12 21.35
N GLN A 347 -4.87 8.15 21.36
CA GLN A 347 -4.31 8.71 20.13
C GLN A 347 -3.31 7.74 19.50
N ALA A 348 -2.50 7.07 20.33
CA ALA A 348 -1.57 6.06 19.86
C ALA A 348 -2.29 4.83 19.28
N LEU A 349 -3.36 4.36 19.92
CA LEU A 349 -4.21 3.30 19.38
C LEU A 349 -4.91 3.72 18.09
N GLY A 350 -5.42 4.96 18.02
CA GLY A 350 -5.98 5.53 16.80
C GLY A 350 -5.00 5.54 15.64
N PHE A 351 -3.74 5.93 15.89
CA PHE A 351 -2.68 5.88 14.90
C PHE A 351 -2.38 4.44 14.43
N GLN A 352 -2.31 3.48 15.35
CA GLN A 352 -2.08 2.07 15.01
C GLN A 352 -3.21 1.50 14.15
N ILE A 353 -4.48 1.77 14.50
CA ILE A 353 -5.64 1.33 13.71
C ILE A 353 -5.61 1.95 12.31
N THR A 354 -5.35 3.25 12.20
CA THR A 354 -5.27 3.95 10.92
C THR A 354 -4.14 3.38 10.05
N SER A 355 -2.97 3.14 10.63
CA SER A 355 -1.83 2.57 9.90
C SER A 355 -2.09 1.13 9.45
N LEU A 356 -2.78 0.32 10.27
CA LEU A 356 -3.20 -1.03 9.91
C LEU A 356 -4.25 -0.99 8.79
N HIS A 357 -5.23 -0.10 8.88
CA HIS A 357 -6.22 0.10 7.83
C HIS A 357 -5.58 0.51 6.50
N ASN A 358 -4.68 1.50 6.51
CA ASN A 358 -3.95 1.92 5.32
C ASN A 358 -3.16 0.77 4.69
N LEU A 359 -2.57 -0.11 5.52
CA LEU A 359 -1.91 -1.32 5.04
C LEU A 359 -2.90 -2.27 4.37
N CYS A 360 -4.07 -2.51 4.98
CA CYS A 360 -5.11 -3.38 4.42
C CYS A 360 -5.64 -2.85 3.08
N VAL A 361 -5.84 -1.53 2.97
CA VAL A 361 -6.23 -0.87 1.71
C VAL A 361 -5.16 -1.07 0.65
N LYS A 362 -3.88 -0.83 1.00
CA LYS A 362 -2.75 -0.93 0.05
C LYS A 362 -2.53 -2.36 -0.46
N LEU A 363 -2.71 -3.36 0.41
CA LEU A 363 -2.51 -4.77 0.06
C LEU A 363 -3.78 -5.46 -0.45
N ASP A 364 -4.93 -4.78 -0.45
CA ASP A 364 -6.24 -5.32 -0.82
C ASP A 364 -6.61 -6.57 0.01
N ILE A 365 -6.45 -6.51 1.33
CA ILE A 365 -6.69 -7.62 2.25
C ILE A 365 -7.63 -7.23 3.41
N PRO A 366 -8.38 -8.17 3.99
CA PRO A 366 -9.13 -7.99 5.24
C PRO A 366 -8.26 -8.21 6.47
N CYS A 367 -8.61 -7.54 7.56
CA CYS A 367 -8.03 -7.78 8.87
C CYS A 367 -9.12 -7.84 9.95
N LEU A 368 -9.11 -8.90 10.75
CA LEU A 368 -9.89 -9.00 11.98
C LEU A 368 -8.97 -8.64 13.15
N SER A 369 -9.26 -7.53 13.80
CA SER A 369 -8.47 -7.07 14.94
C SER A 369 -9.30 -6.98 16.20
N PHE A 370 -8.65 -7.10 17.35
CA PHE A 370 -9.29 -7.10 18.64
C PHE A 370 -8.77 -5.95 19.51
N VAL A 371 -9.65 -5.44 20.39
CA VAL A 371 -9.31 -4.43 21.40
C VAL A 371 -9.86 -4.89 22.75
N GLN A 372 -9.09 -4.66 23.79
CA GLN A 372 -9.52 -4.91 25.16
C GLN A 372 -10.12 -3.64 25.76
N LEU A 373 -11.35 -3.74 26.28
CA LEU A 373 -12.06 -2.66 26.98
C LEU A 373 -11.71 -2.62 28.48
#